data_22fd3dfe1539c29d033187730ed95401
#
_entry.id   22fd3dfe1539c29d033187730ed95401
#
_cell.length_a   1.000
_cell.length_b   1.000
_cell.length_c   1.000
_cell.angle_alpha   90.00
_cell.angle_beta   90.00
_cell.angle_gamma   90.00
#
_symmetry.space_group_name_H-M   'P 1'
#
loop_
_entity.id
_entity.type
_entity.pdbx_description
1 polymer ?
#
loop_
_entity_poly.entity_id
_entity_poly.type
_entity_poly.pdbx_seq_one_letter_code
_entity_poly.pdbx_strand_id
1 'polypeptide(L)'
;MTALDKHRIRTALAEDFTTIDFVDQTGSTNTDLMQATNVTDGTVLLADEQLSGKGRLGRAWTAPAESQVIFSVLLLPDSLDYLGTLPLAAGLAVTDSIEGSVLKWPNDVHIDGNKLCGILAEAGPVGQAFKSAPKTELNKAELNKTELNKAEVNKAEVNKAEVNKAVGGQAPSARVVVGMGINVTLTREELPIEKATSLALEGRDTDRTELAITVLKNLRRRITQWENQDSQLMRDYRAVCSSIDQEVRLETPTGDVIGRVEGIGEDGRINVAGEYYSAGDVTHLRPAR
;
A
#
# COMPACT_ATOMS: atom_id res chain seq x y z
N MET A 1 17.54 -19.66 -0.84
CA MET A 1 16.25 -19.03 -0.47
C MET A 1 15.25 -20.16 -0.35
N THR A 2 14.31 -20.08 0.59
CA THR A 2 13.34 -21.15 0.84
C THR A 2 12.00 -20.73 0.27
N ALA A 3 11.39 -21.56 -0.59
CA ALA A 3 10.05 -21.33 -1.11
C ALA A 3 9.02 -21.21 0.03
N LEU A 4 7.93 -20.47 -0.20
CA LEU A 4 6.84 -20.35 0.76
C LEU A 4 6.18 -21.71 1.01
N ASP A 5 5.99 -22.07 2.27
CA ASP A 5 5.17 -23.23 2.65
C ASP A 5 3.68 -22.89 2.48
N LYS A 6 3.18 -23.12 1.25
CA LYS A 6 1.81 -22.82 0.83
C LYS A 6 0.76 -23.54 1.70
N HIS A 7 1.06 -24.76 2.16
CA HIS A 7 0.14 -25.51 3.02
C HIS A 7 0.07 -24.91 4.43
N ARG A 8 1.22 -24.61 5.02
CA ARG A 8 1.30 -24.00 6.35
C ARG A 8 0.62 -22.63 6.38
N ILE A 9 0.81 -21.79 5.34
CA ILE A 9 0.16 -20.49 5.23
C ILE A 9 -1.37 -20.65 5.16
N ARG A 10 -1.89 -21.51 4.28
CA ARG A 10 -3.34 -21.76 4.19
C ARG A 10 -3.93 -22.25 5.50
N THR A 11 -3.27 -23.19 6.17
CA THR A 11 -3.75 -23.74 7.44
C THR A 11 -3.77 -22.68 8.55
N ALA A 12 -2.71 -21.87 8.64
CA ALA A 12 -2.58 -20.88 9.69
C ALA A 12 -3.54 -19.69 9.55
N LEU A 13 -4.04 -19.43 8.34
CA LEU A 13 -4.86 -18.25 8.00
C LEU A 13 -6.30 -18.62 7.56
N ALA A 14 -6.71 -19.89 7.72
CA ALA A 14 -8.00 -20.39 7.24
C ALA A 14 -9.22 -19.70 7.89
N GLU A 15 -9.06 -19.16 9.10
CA GLU A 15 -10.11 -18.41 9.80
C GLU A 15 -10.06 -16.90 9.52
N ASP A 16 -8.93 -16.41 8.98
CA ASP A 16 -8.68 -15.00 8.76
C ASP A 16 -9.11 -14.52 7.37
N PHE A 17 -9.00 -15.41 6.36
CA PHE A 17 -9.23 -15.07 4.95
C PHE A 17 -10.06 -16.12 4.22
N THR A 18 -10.90 -15.66 3.30
CA THR A 18 -11.84 -16.52 2.57
C THR A 18 -11.14 -17.42 1.54
N THR A 19 -10.12 -16.87 0.87
CA THR A 19 -9.35 -17.57 -0.16
C THR A 19 -7.88 -17.16 -0.06
N ILE A 20 -6.97 -18.12 -0.19
CA ILE A 20 -5.52 -17.87 -0.19
C ILE A 20 -4.92 -18.58 -1.38
N ASP A 21 -4.57 -17.81 -2.41
CA ASP A 21 -4.00 -18.28 -3.65
C ASP A 21 -2.51 -17.95 -3.75
N PHE A 22 -1.82 -18.74 -4.56
CA PHE A 22 -0.38 -18.61 -4.81
C PHE A 22 -0.09 -18.69 -6.29
N VAL A 23 0.79 -17.82 -6.76
CA VAL A 23 1.37 -17.89 -8.10
C VAL A 23 2.90 -17.82 -7.98
N ASP A 24 3.59 -18.58 -8.82
CA ASP A 24 5.06 -18.55 -8.81
C ASP A 24 5.54 -17.21 -9.40
N GLN A 25 4.90 -16.74 -10.46
CA GLN A 25 5.25 -15.50 -11.13
C GLN A 25 4.00 -14.79 -11.68
N THR A 26 3.93 -13.47 -11.55
CA THR A 26 2.88 -12.64 -12.14
C THR A 26 3.41 -11.28 -12.59
N GLY A 27 2.61 -10.54 -13.34
CA GLY A 27 2.87 -9.12 -13.59
C GLY A 27 2.78 -8.30 -12.30
N SER A 28 1.65 -8.40 -11.60
CA SER A 28 1.39 -7.71 -10.33
C SER A 28 0.19 -8.33 -9.63
N THR A 29 0.35 -8.73 -8.36
CA THR A 29 -0.72 -9.29 -7.53
C THR A 29 -1.90 -8.33 -7.36
N ASN A 30 -1.65 -7.02 -7.25
CA ASN A 30 -2.70 -6.01 -7.26
C ASN A 30 -3.50 -6.03 -8.55
N THR A 31 -2.80 -6.03 -9.69
CA THR A 31 -3.45 -6.03 -11.01
C THR A 31 -4.30 -7.28 -11.21
N ASP A 32 -3.80 -8.45 -10.80
CA ASP A 32 -4.52 -9.71 -10.92
C ASP A 32 -5.82 -9.69 -10.13
N LEU A 33 -5.78 -9.26 -8.86
CA LEU A 33 -6.98 -9.15 -8.03
C LEU A 33 -7.92 -8.03 -8.50
N MET A 34 -7.39 -6.92 -9.03
CA MET A 34 -8.21 -5.85 -9.62
C MET A 34 -8.93 -6.31 -10.89
N GLN A 35 -8.39 -7.27 -11.64
CA GLN A 35 -8.97 -7.81 -12.87
C GLN A 35 -9.78 -9.09 -12.67
N ALA A 36 -9.70 -9.72 -11.51
CA ALA A 36 -10.42 -10.96 -11.23
C ALA A 36 -11.94 -10.76 -11.34
N THR A 37 -12.63 -11.73 -11.97
CA THR A 37 -14.07 -11.63 -12.25
C THR A 37 -14.93 -12.23 -11.16
N ASN A 38 -14.48 -13.31 -10.52
CA ASN A 38 -15.17 -14.00 -9.43
C ASN A 38 -14.40 -13.75 -8.14
N VAL A 39 -14.71 -12.63 -7.49
CA VAL A 39 -14.01 -12.23 -6.27
C VAL A 39 -14.85 -12.42 -5.04
N THR A 40 -14.20 -12.82 -3.96
CA THR A 40 -14.78 -12.92 -2.63
C THR A 40 -14.03 -11.97 -1.72
N ASP A 41 -14.73 -11.31 -0.82
CA ASP A 41 -14.10 -10.48 0.21
C ASP A 41 -13.08 -11.31 1.01
N GLY A 42 -11.94 -10.73 1.34
CA GLY A 42 -10.86 -11.44 2.02
C GLY A 42 -10.09 -12.43 1.13
N THR A 43 -10.07 -12.24 -0.19
CA THR A 43 -9.19 -13.03 -1.09
C THR A 43 -7.76 -12.50 -1.00
N VAL A 44 -6.81 -13.40 -0.74
CA VAL A 44 -5.35 -13.13 -0.71
C VAL A 44 -4.68 -13.80 -1.90
N LEU A 45 -3.80 -13.07 -2.59
CA LEU A 45 -2.91 -13.60 -3.62
C LEU A 45 -1.46 -13.34 -3.22
N LEU A 46 -0.67 -14.41 -3.01
CA LEU A 46 0.77 -14.34 -2.79
C LEU A 46 1.51 -14.68 -4.09
N ALA A 47 2.66 -14.03 -4.32
CA ALA A 47 3.54 -14.34 -5.44
C ALA A 47 4.99 -14.51 -4.97
N ASP A 48 5.73 -15.42 -5.63
CA ASP A 48 7.17 -15.52 -5.43
C ASP A 48 7.94 -14.46 -6.22
N GLU A 49 7.37 -13.98 -7.35
CA GLU A 49 7.96 -12.94 -8.18
C GLU A 49 6.91 -12.05 -8.85
N GLN A 50 7.20 -10.74 -8.95
CA GLN A 50 6.46 -9.79 -9.78
C GLN A 50 7.36 -9.21 -10.88
N LEU A 51 6.95 -9.36 -12.15
CA LEU A 51 7.68 -8.85 -13.32
C LEU A 51 7.42 -7.36 -13.60
N SER A 52 6.29 -6.85 -13.17
CA SER A 52 5.86 -5.46 -13.35
C SER A 52 5.12 -4.93 -12.12
N GLY A 53 5.65 -5.24 -10.94
CA GLY A 53 5.11 -4.76 -9.67
C GLY A 53 5.03 -3.23 -9.65
N LYS A 54 4.00 -2.70 -8.99
CA LYS A 54 3.66 -1.28 -9.01
C LYS A 54 3.83 -0.66 -7.64
N GLY A 55 4.42 0.51 -7.62
CA GLY A 55 4.38 1.47 -6.51
C GLY A 55 3.51 2.67 -6.88
N ARG A 56 3.36 3.60 -5.95
CA ARG A 56 2.64 4.86 -6.17
C ARG A 56 3.29 5.67 -7.30
N LEU A 57 2.47 6.50 -7.96
CA LEU A 57 2.91 7.40 -9.05
C LEU A 57 3.62 6.66 -10.21
N GLY A 58 3.24 5.41 -10.47
CA GLY A 58 3.81 4.63 -11.58
C GLY A 58 5.24 4.12 -11.36
N ARG A 59 5.77 4.21 -10.14
CA ARG A 59 7.09 3.63 -9.82
C ARG A 59 7.04 2.12 -9.94
N ALA A 60 8.13 1.51 -10.41
CA ALA A 60 8.26 0.07 -10.42
C ALA A 60 8.58 -0.48 -9.01
N TRP A 61 8.08 -1.68 -8.72
CA TRP A 61 8.45 -2.47 -7.55
C TRP A 61 8.94 -3.84 -8.03
N THR A 62 10.24 -4.04 -8.05
CA THR A 62 10.86 -5.25 -8.57
C THR A 62 11.92 -5.77 -7.60
N ALA A 63 12.06 -7.09 -7.56
CA ALA A 63 13.08 -7.78 -6.79
C ALA A 63 13.32 -9.17 -7.42
N PRO A 64 14.45 -9.82 -7.14
CA PRO A 64 14.64 -11.22 -7.50
C PRO A 64 13.55 -12.12 -6.93
N ALA A 65 13.23 -13.20 -7.63
CA ALA A 65 12.29 -14.20 -7.16
C ALA A 65 12.66 -14.70 -5.75
N GLU A 66 11.64 -14.98 -4.93
CA GLU A 66 11.79 -15.51 -3.57
C GLU A 66 12.60 -14.61 -2.59
N SER A 67 12.89 -13.36 -2.93
CA SER A 67 13.65 -12.44 -2.05
C SER A 67 12.77 -11.56 -1.18
N GLN A 68 11.46 -11.54 -1.45
CA GLN A 68 10.47 -10.73 -0.74
C GLN A 68 9.31 -11.59 -0.23
N VAL A 69 8.52 -11.06 0.69
CA VAL A 69 7.12 -11.45 0.89
C VAL A 69 6.27 -10.48 0.10
N ILE A 70 5.60 -10.99 -0.94
CA ILE A 70 4.76 -10.22 -1.86
C ILE A 70 3.35 -10.78 -1.82
N PHE A 71 2.38 -9.95 -1.52
CA PHE A 71 0.98 -10.33 -1.57
C PHE A 71 0.05 -9.14 -1.77
N SER A 72 -1.18 -9.43 -2.17
CA SER A 72 -2.29 -8.49 -2.19
C SER A 72 -3.52 -9.10 -1.55
N VAL A 73 -4.32 -8.27 -0.90
CA VAL A 73 -5.61 -8.64 -0.31
C VAL A 73 -6.70 -7.84 -0.99
N LEU A 74 -7.75 -8.53 -1.46
CA LEU A 74 -8.94 -7.94 -2.02
C LEU A 74 -10.01 -7.81 -0.95
N LEU A 75 -10.60 -6.63 -0.85
CA LEU A 75 -11.69 -6.28 0.05
C LEU A 75 -12.88 -5.76 -0.74
N LEU A 76 -14.08 -6.01 -0.23
CA LEU A 76 -15.36 -5.52 -0.76
C LEU A 76 -16.06 -4.67 0.32
N PRO A 77 -15.51 -3.48 0.65
CA PRO A 77 -16.05 -2.68 1.75
C PRO A 77 -17.41 -2.07 1.42
N ASP A 78 -18.21 -1.84 2.44
CA ASP A 78 -19.53 -1.17 2.34
C ASP A 78 -19.38 0.33 2.01
N SER A 79 -18.27 0.97 2.38
CA SER A 79 -17.98 2.38 2.10
C SER A 79 -16.51 2.60 1.74
N LEU A 80 -16.26 3.61 0.91
CA LEU A 80 -14.92 4.10 0.57
C LEU A 80 -14.53 5.38 1.33
N ASP A 81 -15.34 5.83 2.29
CA ASP A 81 -15.13 7.11 2.97
C ASP A 81 -13.77 7.21 3.68
N TYR A 82 -13.26 6.09 4.19
CA TYR A 82 -11.98 6.01 4.90
C TYR A 82 -10.89 5.31 4.11
N LEU A 83 -11.02 5.23 2.79
CA LEU A 83 -10.04 4.55 1.93
C LEU A 83 -8.61 5.07 2.14
N GLY A 84 -8.44 6.36 2.41
CA GLY A 84 -7.13 6.98 2.67
C GLY A 84 -6.38 6.41 3.87
N THR A 85 -7.08 5.82 4.85
CA THR A 85 -6.47 5.21 6.04
C THR A 85 -6.14 3.72 5.87
N LEU A 86 -6.62 3.06 4.82
CA LEU A 86 -6.33 1.63 4.59
C LEU A 86 -4.82 1.34 4.38
N PRO A 87 -4.05 2.10 3.59
CA PRO A 87 -2.60 1.91 3.51
C PRO A 87 -1.90 2.12 4.87
N LEU A 88 -2.46 2.98 5.73
CA LEU A 88 -1.93 3.24 7.07
C LEU A 88 -2.18 2.04 7.98
N ALA A 89 -3.39 1.47 7.92
CA ALA A 89 -3.74 0.22 8.61
C ALA A 89 -2.83 -0.94 8.17
N ALA A 90 -2.59 -1.05 6.87
CA ALA A 90 -1.70 -2.04 6.30
C ALA A 90 -0.25 -1.86 6.77
N GLY A 91 0.22 -0.63 6.88
CA GLY A 91 1.53 -0.30 7.44
C GLY A 91 1.66 -0.73 8.90
N LEU A 92 0.63 -0.47 9.72
CA LEU A 92 0.57 -0.94 11.09
C LEU A 92 0.71 -2.47 11.20
N ALA A 93 0.09 -3.23 10.31
CA ALA A 93 0.22 -4.69 10.31
C ALA A 93 1.68 -5.14 10.16
N VAL A 94 2.46 -4.44 9.36
CA VAL A 94 3.91 -4.72 9.21
C VAL A 94 4.68 -4.32 10.47
N THR A 95 4.41 -3.13 11.05
CA THR A 95 5.10 -2.71 12.28
C THR A 95 4.72 -3.56 13.49
N ASP A 96 3.50 -4.08 13.55
CA ASP A 96 3.10 -5.05 14.57
C ASP A 96 3.83 -6.41 14.43
N SER A 97 4.37 -6.69 13.25
CA SER A 97 5.05 -7.95 12.94
C SER A 97 6.58 -7.85 13.00
N ILE A 98 7.14 -6.65 12.90
CA ILE A 98 8.59 -6.42 12.80
C ILE A 98 8.99 -5.35 13.82
N GLU A 99 9.53 -5.80 14.95
CA GLU A 99 9.94 -4.94 16.05
C GLU A 99 10.93 -3.84 15.58
N GLY A 100 10.78 -2.62 16.10
CA GLY A 100 11.64 -1.47 15.78
C GLY A 100 11.45 -0.90 14.37
N SER A 101 10.51 -1.43 13.58
CA SER A 101 10.10 -0.77 12.34
C SER A 101 9.16 0.41 12.64
N VAL A 102 9.19 1.41 11.79
CA VAL A 102 8.38 2.65 11.89
C VAL A 102 7.70 2.95 10.57
N LEU A 103 6.65 3.75 10.64
CA LEU A 103 5.91 4.17 9.45
C LEU A 103 6.40 5.52 8.95
N LYS A 104 6.60 5.63 7.67
CA LYS A 104 6.79 6.89 6.97
C LYS A 104 5.57 7.16 6.09
N TRP A 105 4.88 8.25 6.39
CA TRP A 105 3.70 8.62 5.61
C TRP A 105 4.03 8.78 4.12
N PRO A 106 3.14 8.30 3.20
CA PRO A 106 1.84 7.70 3.51
C PRO A 106 1.84 6.15 3.54
N ASN A 107 2.86 5.48 3.02
CA ASN A 107 2.75 4.07 2.64
C ASN A 107 4.04 3.25 2.74
N ASP A 108 5.03 3.74 3.46
CA ASP A 108 6.32 3.06 3.57
C ASP A 108 6.59 2.61 5.02
N VAL A 109 7.15 1.41 5.16
CA VAL A 109 7.70 0.93 6.44
C VAL A 109 9.21 1.00 6.38
N HIS A 110 9.82 1.53 7.42
CA HIS A 110 11.26 1.78 7.52
C HIS A 110 11.87 1.10 8.75
N ILE A 111 13.14 0.73 8.63
CA ILE A 111 14.03 0.42 9.75
C ILE A 111 15.25 1.35 9.61
N ASP A 112 15.61 2.04 10.69
CA ASP A 112 16.77 2.96 10.74
C ASP A 112 16.83 3.96 9.56
N GLY A 113 15.65 4.45 9.16
CA GLY A 113 15.49 5.40 8.07
C GLY A 113 15.56 4.82 6.66
N ASN A 114 15.72 3.51 6.52
CA ASN A 114 15.77 2.79 5.25
C ASN A 114 14.46 2.06 4.98
N LYS A 115 13.97 2.11 3.76
CA LYS A 115 12.71 1.49 3.35
C LYS A 115 12.82 -0.03 3.32
N LEU A 116 11.99 -0.69 4.14
CA LEU A 116 11.84 -2.14 4.20
C LEU A 116 10.65 -2.63 3.37
N CYS A 117 9.53 -1.91 3.41
CA CYS A 117 8.30 -2.33 2.76
C CYS A 117 7.62 -1.16 2.05
N GLY A 118 7.00 -1.45 0.91
CA GLY A 118 6.10 -0.56 0.20
C GLY A 118 4.68 -1.11 0.18
N ILE A 119 3.69 -0.22 0.29
CA ILE A 119 2.27 -0.55 0.33
C ILE A 119 1.55 0.22 -0.77
N LEU A 120 0.65 -0.43 -1.48
CA LEU A 120 -0.18 0.19 -2.51
C LEU A 120 -1.62 -0.27 -2.36
N ALA A 121 -2.54 0.67 -2.10
CA ALA A 121 -3.97 0.42 -2.15
C ALA A 121 -4.55 1.03 -3.44
N GLU A 122 -5.37 0.23 -4.13
CA GLU A 122 -6.07 0.60 -5.37
C GLU A 122 -7.56 0.28 -5.20
N ALA A 123 -8.43 1.12 -5.76
CA ALA A 123 -9.87 0.90 -5.74
C ALA A 123 -10.43 0.93 -7.17
N GLY A 124 -11.48 0.15 -7.41
CA GLY A 124 -12.14 0.08 -8.70
C GLY A 124 -13.51 -0.58 -8.62
N PRO A 125 -14.29 -0.56 -9.72
CA PRO A 125 -15.62 -1.15 -9.75
C PRO A 125 -15.57 -2.68 -9.64
N VAL A 126 -16.57 -3.28 -9.01
CA VAL A 126 -16.81 -4.73 -9.04
C VAL A 126 -17.42 -5.10 -10.40
N GLY A 127 -16.96 -6.19 -11.02
CA GLY A 127 -17.58 -6.78 -12.21
C GLY A 127 -17.18 -6.18 -13.55
N GLN A 128 -16.28 -5.20 -13.60
CA GLN A 128 -15.67 -4.74 -14.85
C GLN A 128 -14.18 -5.10 -14.85
N ALA A 129 -13.71 -5.77 -15.93
CA ALA A 129 -12.29 -5.88 -16.17
C ALA A 129 -11.70 -4.46 -16.32
N PHE A 130 -10.75 -4.10 -15.50
CA PHE A 130 -10.04 -2.83 -15.61
C PHE A 130 -9.32 -2.85 -16.97
N LYS A 131 -9.84 -2.13 -17.96
CA LYS A 131 -9.07 -1.89 -19.19
C LYS A 131 -7.89 -1.03 -18.79
N SER A 132 -6.70 -1.62 -18.71
CA SER A 132 -5.46 -0.85 -18.66
C SER A 132 -5.53 0.19 -19.78
N ALA A 133 -5.27 1.45 -19.46
CA ALA A 133 -5.18 2.49 -20.47
C ALA A 133 -4.24 2.00 -21.58
N PRO A 134 -4.62 2.10 -22.86
CA PRO A 134 -3.75 1.66 -23.94
C PRO A 134 -2.42 2.40 -23.81
N LYS A 135 -1.31 1.68 -23.96
CA LYS A 135 0.00 2.29 -24.15
C LYS A 135 -0.05 3.09 -25.44
N THR A 136 -0.50 4.33 -25.37
CA THR A 136 -0.39 5.26 -26.48
C THR A 136 1.08 5.64 -26.55
N GLU A 137 1.73 5.28 -27.63
CA GLU A 137 3.05 5.80 -27.98
C GLU A 137 2.99 7.33 -27.89
N LEU A 138 3.76 7.89 -26.97
CA LEU A 138 3.90 9.33 -26.81
C LEU A 138 4.66 9.89 -28.00
N ASN A 139 3.93 10.29 -29.02
CA ASN A 139 4.44 11.28 -29.99
C ASN A 139 4.56 12.62 -29.25
N LYS A 140 5.81 13.12 -29.20
CA LYS A 140 6.17 14.44 -28.68
C LYS A 140 5.41 15.52 -29.46
N ALA A 141 4.38 16.05 -28.87
CA ALA A 141 3.84 17.39 -29.17
C ALA A 141 3.05 17.89 -27.96
N GLU A 142 3.50 18.97 -27.41
CA GLU A 142 2.91 19.92 -26.47
C GLU A 142 1.49 19.61 -25.96
N LEU A 143 1.37 19.17 -24.69
CA LEU A 143 0.13 19.20 -23.94
C LEU A 143 0.32 20.02 -22.66
N ASN A 144 -0.48 21.09 -22.56
CA ASN A 144 -0.54 22.02 -21.45
C ASN A 144 -0.76 21.25 -20.13
N LYS A 145 0.20 21.33 -19.22
CA LYS A 145 0.21 20.72 -17.87
C LYS A 145 -1.01 21.06 -17.00
N THR A 146 -1.78 22.06 -17.35
CA THR A 146 -2.90 22.58 -16.54
C THR A 146 -4.21 21.81 -16.71
N GLU A 147 -4.42 21.10 -17.84
CA GLU A 147 -5.67 20.38 -18.09
C GLU A 147 -5.63 18.91 -17.58
N LEU A 148 -4.46 18.29 -17.54
CA LEU A 148 -4.30 16.93 -17.01
C LEU A 148 -4.58 16.84 -15.49
N ASN A 149 -4.20 17.87 -14.73
CA ASN A 149 -4.44 17.91 -13.27
C ASN A 149 -5.91 18.06 -12.90
N LYS A 150 -6.71 18.74 -13.74
CA LYS A 150 -8.17 18.87 -13.51
C LYS A 150 -8.93 17.57 -13.82
N ALA A 151 -8.45 16.77 -14.77
CA ALA A 151 -9.11 15.53 -15.19
C ALA A 151 -8.92 14.39 -14.17
N GLU A 152 -7.78 14.34 -13.45
CA GLU A 152 -7.54 13.30 -12.43
C GLU A 152 -8.21 13.60 -11.10
N VAL A 153 -8.25 14.88 -10.67
CA VAL A 153 -9.00 15.31 -9.48
C VAL A 153 -10.51 15.12 -9.69
N ASN A 154 -11.03 15.49 -10.87
CA ASN A 154 -12.43 15.27 -11.20
C ASN A 154 -12.81 13.77 -11.36
N LYS A 155 -11.89 12.89 -11.77
CA LYS A 155 -12.13 11.43 -11.81
C LYS A 155 -12.26 10.82 -10.42
N ALA A 156 -11.48 11.27 -9.45
CA ALA A 156 -11.61 10.81 -8.07
C ALA A 156 -12.92 11.29 -7.42
N GLU A 157 -13.36 12.52 -7.70
CA GLU A 157 -14.62 13.09 -7.19
C GLU A 157 -15.86 12.55 -7.93
N VAL A 158 -15.79 12.36 -9.25
CA VAL A 158 -16.90 11.78 -10.05
C VAL A 158 -17.13 10.32 -9.67
N ASN A 159 -16.07 9.52 -9.46
CA ASN A 159 -16.21 8.16 -8.95
C ASN A 159 -16.82 8.13 -7.55
N LYS A 160 -16.52 9.10 -6.69
CA LYS A 160 -17.11 9.23 -5.35
C LYS A 160 -18.62 9.54 -5.41
N ALA A 161 -19.04 10.37 -6.36
CA ALA A 161 -20.46 10.75 -6.54
C ALA A 161 -21.30 9.64 -7.20
N GLU A 162 -20.75 8.83 -8.08
CA GLU A 162 -21.44 7.71 -8.73
C GLU A 162 -21.56 6.49 -7.81
N VAL A 163 -20.54 6.20 -7.00
CA VAL A 163 -20.57 5.12 -5.99
C VAL A 163 -21.59 5.42 -4.89
N ASN A 164 -21.71 6.67 -4.42
CA ASN A 164 -22.67 7.05 -3.39
C ASN A 164 -24.14 7.06 -3.85
N LYS A 165 -24.44 7.03 -5.15
CA LYS A 165 -25.81 6.89 -5.67
C LYS A 165 -26.35 5.47 -5.69
N ALA A 166 -25.48 4.47 -5.50
CA ALA A 166 -25.84 3.04 -5.58
C ALA A 166 -26.18 2.41 -4.22
N VAL A 167 -26.14 3.15 -3.10
CA VAL A 167 -26.38 2.60 -1.75
C VAL A 167 -27.88 2.52 -1.46
N GLY A 168 -28.47 1.42 -1.93
CA GLY A 168 -29.77 0.91 -1.53
C GLY A 168 -29.72 -0.61 -1.58
N GLY A 169 -29.14 -1.26 -0.55
CA GLY A 169 -29.26 -2.71 -0.35
C GLY A 169 -28.77 -3.63 -1.48
N GLN A 170 -27.84 -3.19 -2.35
CA GLN A 170 -27.27 -3.95 -3.46
C GLN A 170 -25.83 -4.37 -3.18
N ALA A 171 -25.38 -5.41 -3.90
CA ALA A 171 -24.03 -5.95 -3.85
C ALA A 171 -22.94 -4.85 -3.88
N PRO A 172 -21.78 -5.04 -3.25
CA PRO A 172 -20.72 -4.05 -3.20
C PRO A 172 -20.37 -3.55 -4.61
N SER A 173 -20.41 -2.23 -4.79
CA SER A 173 -20.17 -1.60 -6.10
C SER A 173 -18.68 -1.35 -6.38
N ALA A 174 -17.85 -1.45 -5.36
CA ALA A 174 -16.43 -1.21 -5.43
C ALA A 174 -15.63 -2.34 -4.78
N ARG A 175 -14.45 -2.59 -5.33
CA ARG A 175 -13.41 -3.42 -4.73
C ARG A 175 -12.23 -2.55 -4.35
N VAL A 176 -11.54 -2.94 -3.30
CA VAL A 176 -10.27 -2.36 -2.90
C VAL A 176 -9.23 -3.47 -2.84
N VAL A 177 -8.06 -3.24 -3.39
CA VAL A 177 -6.93 -4.17 -3.30
C VAL A 177 -5.79 -3.46 -2.60
N VAL A 178 -5.31 -4.03 -1.50
CA VAL A 178 -4.12 -3.55 -0.80
C VAL A 178 -2.99 -4.54 -0.98
N GLY A 179 -1.90 -4.09 -1.61
CA GLY A 179 -0.71 -4.90 -1.87
C GLY A 179 0.47 -4.44 -1.03
N MET A 180 1.33 -5.38 -0.73
CA MET A 180 2.58 -5.18 0.02
C MET A 180 3.73 -5.91 -0.62
N GLY A 181 4.91 -5.28 -0.56
CA GLY A 181 6.19 -5.92 -0.84
C GLY A 181 7.14 -5.67 0.32
N ILE A 182 7.56 -6.74 1.01
CA ILE A 182 8.48 -6.67 2.16
C ILE A 182 9.82 -7.27 1.74
N ASN A 183 10.88 -6.50 1.81
CA ASN A 183 12.23 -6.96 1.49
C ASN A 183 12.75 -7.91 2.58
N VAL A 184 13.03 -9.16 2.22
CA VAL A 184 13.47 -10.19 3.19
C VAL A 184 14.94 -10.50 3.05
N THR A 185 15.36 -11.03 1.90
CA THR A 185 16.73 -11.54 1.70
C THR A 185 17.57 -10.73 0.71
N LEU A 186 17.04 -9.61 0.18
CA LEU A 186 17.76 -8.78 -0.79
C LEU A 186 19.10 -8.30 -0.21
N THR A 187 20.15 -8.42 -1.02
CA THR A 187 21.46 -7.82 -0.76
C THR A 187 21.45 -6.32 -1.06
N ARG A 188 22.52 -5.63 -0.72
CA ARG A 188 22.67 -4.19 -1.02
C ARG A 188 22.61 -3.89 -2.51
N GLU A 189 23.21 -4.76 -3.33
CA GLU A 189 23.28 -4.65 -4.78
C GLU A 189 21.94 -4.89 -5.47
N GLU A 190 21.06 -5.71 -4.86
CA GLU A 190 19.74 -6.05 -5.39
C GLU A 190 18.68 -5.01 -5.04
N LEU A 191 18.94 -4.15 -4.05
CA LEU A 191 17.99 -3.12 -3.64
C LEU A 191 17.99 -1.97 -4.66
N PRO A 192 16.80 -1.49 -5.10
CA PRO A 192 16.68 -0.55 -6.21
C PRO A 192 17.10 0.89 -5.85
N ILE A 193 17.15 1.22 -4.56
CA ILE A 193 17.52 2.55 -4.06
C ILE A 193 18.46 2.46 -2.86
N GLU A 194 19.34 3.44 -2.71
CA GLU A 194 20.30 3.51 -1.61
C GLU A 194 19.63 3.47 -0.23
N LYS A 195 18.49 4.14 -0.08
CA LYS A 195 17.71 4.19 1.16
C LYS A 195 16.66 3.08 1.25
N ALA A 196 16.99 1.87 0.81
CA ALA A 196 16.21 0.67 1.07
C ALA A 196 17.02 -0.31 1.91
N THR A 197 16.32 -1.23 2.58
CA THR A 197 16.93 -2.30 3.36
C THR A 197 16.14 -3.60 3.20
N SER A 198 16.64 -4.69 3.77
CA SER A 198 15.97 -5.98 3.90
C SER A 198 16.17 -6.53 5.31
N LEU A 199 15.34 -7.51 5.71
CA LEU A 199 15.49 -8.15 7.02
C LEU A 199 16.87 -8.78 7.18
N ALA A 200 17.42 -9.39 6.12
CA ALA A 200 18.76 -9.97 6.14
C ALA A 200 19.85 -8.91 6.43
N LEU A 201 19.77 -7.74 5.80
CA LEU A 201 20.71 -6.64 6.04
C LEU A 201 20.61 -6.05 7.45
N GLU A 202 19.42 -6.14 8.05
CA GLU A 202 19.18 -5.72 9.44
C GLU A 202 19.46 -6.85 10.46
N GLY A 203 20.01 -8.00 10.00
CA GLY A 203 20.34 -9.12 10.89
C GLY A 203 19.14 -9.79 11.55
N ARG A 204 17.98 -9.74 10.91
CA ARG A 204 16.70 -10.27 11.42
C ARG A 204 16.36 -11.63 10.80
N ASP A 205 15.36 -12.29 11.37
CA ASP A 205 14.83 -13.53 10.82
C ASP A 205 14.31 -13.33 9.39
N THR A 206 14.62 -14.28 8.54
CA THR A 206 14.30 -14.29 7.11
C THR A 206 13.36 -15.43 6.70
N ASP A 207 12.67 -16.07 7.66
CA ASP A 207 11.60 -17.04 7.35
C ASP A 207 10.41 -16.33 6.70
N ARG A 208 10.36 -16.40 5.36
CA ARG A 208 9.31 -15.78 4.55
C ARG A 208 7.92 -16.34 4.87
N THR A 209 7.83 -17.63 5.21
CA THR A 209 6.56 -18.29 5.55
C THR A 209 6.01 -17.73 6.88
N GLU A 210 6.84 -17.70 7.92
CA GLU A 210 6.45 -17.18 9.22
C GLU A 210 6.11 -15.69 9.15
N LEU A 211 6.91 -14.91 8.42
CA LEU A 211 6.65 -13.49 8.20
C LEU A 211 5.30 -13.27 7.49
N ALA A 212 5.02 -14.02 6.41
CA ALA A 212 3.77 -13.90 5.67
C ALA A 212 2.56 -14.22 6.57
N ILE A 213 2.63 -15.27 7.38
CA ILE A 213 1.57 -15.64 8.33
C ILE A 213 1.35 -14.53 9.35
N THR A 214 2.42 -14.04 9.97
CA THR A 214 2.34 -13.03 11.03
C THR A 214 1.79 -11.70 10.50
N VAL A 215 2.30 -11.25 9.35
CA VAL A 215 1.84 -9.98 8.73
C VAL A 215 0.37 -10.09 8.28
N LEU A 216 -0.04 -11.22 7.66
CA LEU A 216 -1.43 -11.40 7.23
C LEU A 216 -2.41 -11.47 8.40
N LYS A 217 -2.07 -12.13 9.51
CA LYS A 217 -2.89 -12.11 10.74
C LYS A 217 -3.04 -10.70 11.30
N ASN A 218 -1.94 -9.97 11.43
CA ASN A 218 -1.98 -8.58 11.88
C ASN A 218 -2.75 -7.70 10.90
N LEU A 219 -2.62 -7.95 9.59
CA LEU A 219 -3.38 -7.23 8.57
C LEU A 219 -4.88 -7.45 8.71
N ARG A 220 -5.36 -8.71 8.91
CA ARG A 220 -6.79 -8.98 9.14
C ARG A 220 -7.31 -8.19 10.35
N ARG A 221 -6.57 -8.19 11.46
CA ARG A 221 -6.91 -7.41 12.65
C ARG A 221 -7.01 -5.91 12.35
N ARG A 222 -6.03 -5.35 11.62
CA ARG A 222 -6.00 -3.92 11.24
C ARG A 222 -7.09 -3.57 10.22
N ILE A 223 -7.41 -4.46 9.28
CA ILE A 223 -8.56 -4.31 8.38
C ILE A 223 -9.86 -4.27 9.18
N THR A 224 -10.05 -5.14 10.16
CA THR A 224 -11.25 -5.13 11.03
C THR A 224 -11.38 -3.81 11.80
N GLN A 225 -10.28 -3.23 12.31
CA GLN A 225 -10.30 -1.90 12.92
C GLN A 225 -10.68 -0.81 11.90
N TRP A 226 -10.15 -0.91 10.67
CA TRP A 226 -10.46 0.02 9.60
C TRP A 226 -11.93 -0.04 9.18
N GLU A 227 -12.48 -1.24 8.96
CA GLU A 227 -13.89 -1.48 8.62
C GLU A 227 -14.84 -0.92 9.70
N ASN A 228 -14.48 -1.08 10.97
CA ASN A 228 -15.26 -0.59 12.10
C ASN A 228 -14.97 0.88 12.46
N GLN A 229 -14.11 1.58 11.71
CA GLN A 229 -13.71 2.95 11.99
C GLN A 229 -13.20 3.15 13.42
N ASP A 230 -12.47 2.15 13.93
CA ASP A 230 -11.92 2.18 15.29
C ASP A 230 -10.88 3.30 15.42
N SER A 231 -11.18 4.28 16.26
CA SER A 231 -10.28 5.41 16.52
C SER A 231 -8.92 5.00 17.08
N GLN A 232 -8.77 3.78 17.60
CA GLN A 232 -7.47 3.26 18.04
C GLN A 232 -6.51 3.10 16.87
N LEU A 233 -7.00 2.80 15.66
CA LEU A 233 -6.18 2.65 14.47
C LEU A 233 -5.29 3.89 14.23
N MET A 234 -5.89 5.08 14.25
CA MET A 234 -5.14 6.31 14.00
C MET A 234 -4.28 6.76 15.18
N ARG A 235 -4.63 6.39 16.42
CA ARG A 235 -3.75 6.58 17.59
C ARG A 235 -2.50 5.72 17.48
N ASP A 236 -2.65 4.43 17.14
CA ASP A 236 -1.55 3.50 16.95
C ASP A 236 -0.64 3.97 15.79
N TYR A 237 -1.24 4.42 14.68
CA TYR A 237 -0.47 4.92 13.54
C TYR A 237 0.42 6.12 13.93
N ARG A 238 -0.16 7.11 14.64
CA ARG A 238 0.60 8.29 15.08
C ARG A 238 1.74 7.94 16.01
N ALA A 239 1.57 6.92 16.85
CA ALA A 239 2.59 6.50 17.81
C ALA A 239 3.86 5.93 17.13
N VAL A 240 3.74 5.38 15.92
CA VAL A 240 4.86 4.78 15.17
C VAL A 240 5.20 5.54 13.89
N CYS A 241 4.56 6.67 13.62
CA CYS A 241 4.78 7.48 12.43
C CYS A 241 6.03 8.36 12.57
N SER A 242 7.11 7.98 11.89
CA SER A 242 8.38 8.70 11.91
C SER A 242 8.37 10.04 11.18
N SER A 243 7.29 10.36 10.46
CA SER A 243 7.17 11.65 9.78
C SER A 243 6.70 12.78 10.70
N ILE A 244 5.99 12.45 11.80
CA ILE A 244 5.52 13.45 12.76
C ILE A 244 6.72 14.14 13.40
N ASP A 245 6.62 15.44 13.63
CA ASP A 245 7.65 16.30 14.19
C ASP A 245 8.91 16.51 13.30
N GLN A 246 8.94 15.97 12.08
CA GLN A 246 10.04 16.18 11.15
C GLN A 246 9.80 17.39 10.26
N GLU A 247 10.91 18.09 9.92
CA GLU A 247 10.92 19.00 8.77
C GLU A 247 10.93 18.19 7.49
N VAL A 248 9.99 18.45 6.60
CA VAL A 248 9.82 17.68 5.37
C VAL A 248 9.69 18.57 4.15
N ARG A 249 10.04 18.02 3.00
CA ARG A 249 9.53 18.43 1.71
C ARG A 249 8.43 17.46 1.31
N LEU A 250 7.22 17.97 1.18
CA LEU A 250 6.07 17.25 0.67
C LEU A 250 5.88 17.61 -0.80
N GLU A 251 6.13 16.66 -1.68
CA GLU A 251 5.92 16.79 -3.12
C GLU A 251 4.43 16.53 -3.42
N THR A 252 3.69 17.56 -3.79
CA THR A 252 2.27 17.45 -4.12
C THR A 252 2.02 17.69 -5.61
N PRO A 253 0.86 17.31 -6.17
CA PRO A 253 0.52 17.62 -7.56
C PRO A 253 0.51 19.12 -7.89
N THR A 254 0.35 19.97 -6.88
CA THR A 254 0.27 21.43 -7.02
C THR A 254 1.60 22.14 -6.72
N GLY A 255 2.64 21.39 -6.35
CA GLY A 255 3.98 21.91 -6.02
C GLY A 255 4.48 21.40 -4.68
N ASP A 256 5.73 21.72 -4.37
CA ASP A 256 6.38 21.30 -3.14
C ASP A 256 5.97 22.19 -1.97
N VAL A 257 5.72 21.57 -0.82
CA VAL A 257 5.48 22.24 0.46
C VAL A 257 6.63 21.86 1.41
N ILE A 258 7.27 22.86 2.00
CA ILE A 258 8.32 22.66 3.00
C ILE A 258 7.79 23.14 4.36
N GLY A 259 7.88 22.27 5.37
CA GLY A 259 7.47 22.60 6.72
C GLY A 259 7.54 21.40 7.67
N ARG A 260 7.22 21.68 8.93
CA ARG A 260 7.14 20.64 9.96
C ARG A 260 5.83 19.88 9.84
N VAL A 261 5.91 18.56 9.99
CA VAL A 261 4.74 17.70 10.13
C VAL A 261 4.18 17.86 11.54
N GLU A 262 3.01 18.43 11.65
CA GLU A 262 2.32 18.67 12.94
C GLU A 262 1.48 17.47 13.39
N GLY A 263 1.11 16.57 12.46
CA GLY A 263 0.36 15.37 12.77
C GLY A 263 -0.25 14.70 11.55
N ILE A 264 -1.03 13.66 11.85
CA ILE A 264 -1.86 12.93 10.88
C ILE A 264 -3.31 12.98 11.34
N GLY A 265 -4.20 13.44 10.47
CA GLY A 265 -5.64 13.53 10.73
C GLY A 265 -6.32 12.17 10.89
N GLU A 266 -7.55 12.16 11.40
CA GLU A 266 -8.36 10.93 11.52
C GLU A 266 -8.68 10.31 10.15
N ASP A 267 -8.69 11.10 9.10
CA ASP A 267 -8.89 10.70 7.71
C ASP A 267 -7.58 10.27 6.99
N GLY A 268 -6.46 10.22 7.71
CA GLY A 268 -5.14 9.82 7.21
C GLY A 268 -4.37 10.92 6.49
N ARG A 269 -4.90 12.15 6.37
CA ARG A 269 -4.18 13.28 5.77
C ARG A 269 -3.03 13.73 6.67
N ILE A 270 -1.90 14.07 6.04
CA ILE A 270 -0.75 14.67 6.73
C ILE A 270 -0.98 16.18 6.91
N ASN A 271 -0.71 16.68 8.11
CA ASN A 271 -0.67 18.12 8.38
C ASN A 271 0.77 18.62 8.28
N VAL A 272 1.03 19.52 7.33
CA VAL A 272 2.33 20.17 7.15
C VAL A 272 2.12 21.68 7.24
N ALA A 273 2.77 22.33 8.19
CA ALA A 273 2.69 23.77 8.41
C ALA A 273 1.24 24.29 8.52
N GLY A 274 0.37 23.56 9.23
CA GLY A 274 -1.03 23.94 9.50
C GLY A 274 -2.03 23.48 8.42
N GLU A 275 -1.57 22.95 7.28
CA GLU A 275 -2.43 22.56 6.16
C GLU A 275 -2.48 21.04 5.99
N TYR A 276 -3.66 20.49 5.62
CA TYR A 276 -3.88 19.04 5.44
C TYR A 276 -3.79 18.61 3.98
N TYR A 277 -2.96 17.59 3.72
CA TYR A 277 -2.71 17.03 2.39
C TYR A 277 -3.09 15.54 2.34
N SER A 278 -3.89 15.16 1.34
CA SER A 278 -4.36 13.78 1.13
C SER A 278 -3.41 12.94 0.28
N ALA A 279 -2.54 13.60 -0.50
CA ALA A 279 -1.61 12.93 -1.41
C ALA A 279 -0.28 13.69 -1.48
N GLY A 280 0.78 12.95 -1.67
CA GLY A 280 2.14 13.48 -1.84
C GLY A 280 3.18 12.46 -1.45
N ASP A 281 4.43 12.76 -1.72
CA ASP A 281 5.60 12.01 -1.28
C ASP A 281 6.39 12.86 -0.27
N VAL A 282 6.67 12.28 0.88
CA VAL A 282 7.41 12.94 1.95
C VAL A 282 8.91 12.65 1.84
N THR A 283 9.71 13.69 1.81
CA THR A 283 11.16 13.62 2.00
C THR A 283 11.52 14.32 3.32
N HIS A 284 12.05 13.56 4.29
CA HIS A 284 12.56 14.14 5.53
C HIS A 284 13.79 15.00 5.23
N LEU A 285 13.76 16.27 5.61
CA LEU A 285 14.87 17.19 5.48
C LEU A 285 15.82 16.99 6.67
N ARG A 286 17.12 16.85 6.38
CA ARG A 286 18.11 16.85 7.46
C ARG A 286 18.35 18.31 7.89
N PRO A 287 18.51 18.58 9.20
CA PRO A 287 19.01 19.88 9.63
C PRO A 287 20.33 20.19 8.89
N ALA A 288 20.45 21.40 8.37
CA ALA A 288 21.75 21.88 7.86
C ALA A 288 22.78 21.74 8.99
N ARG A 289 23.86 21.02 8.72
CA ARG A 289 24.98 20.89 9.67
C ARG A 289 25.73 22.19 9.75
#